data_cba45e4f444dcf08865617bf93805148
#
_entry.id   cba45e4f444dcf08865617bf93805148
#
_cell.length_a   1.000
_cell.length_b   1.000
_cell.length_c   1.000
_cell.angle_alpha   90.00
_cell.angle_beta   90.00
_cell.angle_gamma   90.00
#
_symmetry.space_group_name_H-M   'P 1'
#
loop_
_entity.id
_entity.type
_entity.pdbx_description
1 polymer ?
#
loop_
_entity_poly.entity_id
_entity_poly.type
_entity_poly.pdbx_seq_one_letter_code
_entity_poly.pdbx_strand_id
1 'polypeptide(L)'
;MKNKTRFALFLAVLCTAAVLAADYFVPLQTDNPDTGQLPAVYDGRKNGRAPAVKNQGSLGTCWAFASLQALEARLLPEESLDFSEDHMSLNNGFCIPQEEGGEYTMSMAYLLSWQGPVLESEDPYGDGTSPKGLKAVKHVQEIQMIPGKDYEKIKRAVLRYGGVQSSLYTAMNGDRSKSDSYNESASAYCYIGSEPPNHDSVIIGWDDGFSKDNFNVPVNGDGAFICMNSWGDGFGDQGFFYVSYYDSNIGMNNIVYSKVEDPGRYDKIYQSDLRGWVGQLGYGNDTAWFSNVYKAEESQYLKAVGFYATAPGTSYEIYAVRQAGKESDITEGYEFDRKIFLADGAFENAGYYTVSFDKKTKKELKLKKGERFAVIVKITTPDTVHPAAIEYDAGDGRTFVDLSDGEGYISADGKVWERVEEKQNCNLCLKAYTAAQ
;
A
#
# COMPACT_ATOMS: atom_id res chain seq x y z
N MET A 1 -27.10 -2.56 -76.16
CA MET A 1 -27.78 -1.78 -75.10
C MET A 1 -28.53 -2.76 -74.20
N LYS A 2 -28.01 -3.02 -73.06
CA LYS A 2 -28.66 -3.63 -71.86
C LYS A 2 -27.54 -4.13 -70.93
N ASN A 3 -27.49 -3.66 -69.69
CA ASN A 3 -26.76 -4.07 -68.51
C ASN A 3 -25.81 -3.00 -67.92
N LYS A 4 -26.43 -1.95 -67.37
CA LYS A 4 -25.76 -1.07 -66.38
C LYS A 4 -26.82 -0.61 -65.37
N THR A 5 -27.43 -1.50 -64.59
CA THR A 5 -28.34 -1.10 -63.51
C THR A 5 -28.56 -2.23 -62.50
N ARG A 6 -27.48 -2.83 -62.00
CA ARG A 6 -27.58 -3.79 -60.89
C ARG A 6 -26.38 -3.80 -59.95
N PHE A 7 -25.60 -2.71 -59.87
CA PHE A 7 -24.41 -2.66 -58.97
C PHE A 7 -24.46 -1.53 -57.92
N ALA A 8 -25.60 -0.87 -57.79
CA ALA A 8 -25.73 0.29 -56.88
C ALA A 8 -26.58 0.01 -55.63
N LEU A 9 -27.03 -1.22 -55.36
CA LEU A 9 -27.90 -1.52 -54.23
C LEU A 9 -27.29 -2.45 -53.18
N PHE A 10 -26.01 -2.84 -53.30
CA PHE A 10 -25.34 -3.69 -52.31
C PHE A 10 -24.28 -2.97 -51.46
N LEU A 11 -24.05 -1.68 -51.70
CA LEU A 11 -23.06 -0.91 -50.91
C LEU A 11 -23.71 0.00 -49.84
N ALA A 12 -25.04 0.08 -49.78
CA ALA A 12 -25.75 0.93 -48.80
C ALA A 12 -26.22 0.21 -47.54
N VAL A 13 -26.08 -1.14 -47.46
CA VAL A 13 -26.52 -1.94 -46.30
C VAL A 13 -25.36 -2.34 -45.37
N LEU A 14 -24.10 -2.14 -45.80
CA LEU A 14 -22.92 -2.46 -44.94
C LEU A 14 -22.39 -1.25 -44.17
N CYS A 15 -22.89 -0.02 -44.38
CA CYS A 15 -22.48 1.15 -43.63
C CYS A 15 -23.39 1.49 -42.45
N THR A 16 -24.53 0.81 -42.27
CA THR A 16 -25.44 1.10 -41.15
C THR A 16 -25.29 0.14 -39.96
N ALA A 17 -24.50 -0.93 -40.09
CA ALA A 17 -24.23 -1.87 -39.00
C ALA A 17 -22.90 -1.55 -38.22
N ALA A 18 -22.09 -0.62 -38.73
CA ALA A 18 -20.80 -0.23 -38.08
C ALA A 18 -20.89 1.04 -37.24
N VAL A 19 -22.07 1.68 -37.16
CA VAL A 19 -22.24 2.95 -36.39
C VAL A 19 -22.95 2.73 -35.06
N LEU A 20 -23.42 1.52 -34.75
CA LEU A 20 -24.11 1.23 -33.48
C LEU A 20 -23.25 0.48 -32.45
N ALA A 21 -21.95 0.31 -32.69
CA ALA A 21 -21.01 -0.29 -31.72
C ALA A 21 -19.92 0.65 -31.23
N ALA A 22 -19.97 1.96 -31.57
CA ALA A 22 -18.94 2.92 -31.21
C ALA A 22 -19.36 3.91 -30.08
N ASP A 23 -20.54 3.74 -29.50
CA ASP A 23 -21.08 4.73 -28.53
C ASP A 23 -20.98 4.28 -27.06
N TYR A 24 -20.06 3.37 -26.69
CA TYR A 24 -19.88 2.96 -25.30
C TYR A 24 -18.45 3.02 -24.77
N PHE A 25 -17.57 3.78 -25.41
CA PHE A 25 -16.27 4.10 -24.82
C PHE A 25 -16.06 5.60 -24.98
N VAL A 26 -16.71 6.39 -24.14
CA VAL A 26 -16.23 7.73 -23.83
C VAL A 26 -15.18 7.54 -22.74
N PRO A 27 -13.86 7.70 -23.01
CA PRO A 27 -12.92 7.85 -21.94
C PRO A 27 -13.39 9.08 -21.18
N LEU A 28 -13.70 8.94 -19.89
CA LEU A 28 -13.81 10.10 -19.02
C LEU A 28 -12.49 10.86 -19.18
N GLN A 29 -12.47 11.96 -19.92
CA GLN A 29 -11.47 12.99 -19.75
C GLN A 29 -11.65 13.48 -18.32
N THR A 30 -11.00 12.78 -17.39
CA THR A 30 -10.85 13.31 -16.06
C THR A 30 -9.86 14.43 -16.18
N ASP A 31 -10.37 15.66 -16.15
CA ASP A 31 -9.58 16.81 -15.76
C ASP A 31 -8.78 16.39 -14.54
N ASN A 32 -7.49 16.68 -14.53
CA ASN A 32 -6.48 16.32 -13.53
C ASN A 32 -7.11 15.76 -12.23
N PRO A 33 -6.94 14.45 -11.90
CA PRO A 33 -7.58 13.82 -10.73
C PRO A 33 -7.30 14.54 -9.41
N ASP A 34 -6.29 15.41 -9.37
CA ASP A 34 -5.88 16.15 -8.18
C ASP A 34 -6.66 17.45 -7.98
N THR A 35 -7.22 18.07 -9.02
CA THR A 35 -7.86 19.40 -8.93
C THR A 35 -9.22 19.52 -9.63
N GLY A 36 -9.61 18.52 -10.44
CA GLY A 36 -10.89 18.49 -11.14
C GLY A 36 -12.08 18.27 -10.19
N GLN A 37 -13.29 18.64 -10.65
CA GLN A 37 -14.53 18.31 -9.95
C GLN A 37 -14.73 16.78 -9.96
N LEU A 38 -14.98 16.19 -8.78
CA LEU A 38 -15.31 14.77 -8.69
C LEU A 38 -16.68 14.50 -9.32
N PRO A 39 -16.84 13.42 -10.10
CA PRO A 39 -18.14 13.01 -10.59
C PRO A 39 -19.03 12.55 -9.42
N ALA A 40 -20.34 12.74 -9.54
CA ALA A 40 -21.28 12.24 -8.53
C ALA A 40 -21.29 10.71 -8.42
N VAL A 41 -20.92 10.01 -9.49
CA VAL A 41 -20.84 8.54 -9.56
C VAL A 41 -19.57 8.14 -10.28
N TYR A 42 -18.84 7.20 -9.70
CA TYR A 42 -17.72 6.51 -10.32
C TYR A 42 -17.77 5.02 -9.96
N ASP A 43 -17.64 4.15 -10.95
CA ASP A 43 -17.65 2.70 -10.77
C ASP A 43 -16.43 2.09 -11.48
N GLY A 44 -15.48 1.60 -10.69
CA GLY A 44 -14.24 0.98 -11.19
C GLY A 44 -14.48 -0.22 -12.09
N ARG A 45 -15.57 -0.95 -11.88
CA ARG A 45 -16.00 -2.09 -12.75
C ARG A 45 -16.22 -1.66 -14.19
N LYS A 46 -16.90 -0.52 -14.37
CA LYS A 46 -17.21 0.05 -15.69
C LYS A 46 -16.00 0.70 -16.37
N ASN A 47 -14.98 1.01 -15.58
CA ASN A 47 -13.78 1.68 -16.05
C ASN A 47 -12.56 0.74 -16.19
N GLY A 48 -12.77 -0.59 -16.10
CA GLY A 48 -11.71 -1.59 -16.23
C GLY A 48 -10.66 -1.53 -15.12
N ARG A 49 -11.05 -1.06 -13.93
CA ARG A 49 -10.18 -0.90 -12.75
C ARG A 49 -10.50 -1.86 -11.62
N ALA A 50 -11.52 -2.70 -11.75
CA ALA A 50 -11.84 -3.75 -10.80
C ALA A 50 -11.13 -5.05 -11.19
N PRO A 51 -10.28 -5.62 -10.34
CA PRO A 51 -9.70 -6.95 -10.55
C PRO A 51 -10.75 -8.06 -10.44
N ALA A 52 -10.35 -9.30 -10.65
CA ALA A 52 -11.23 -10.46 -10.49
C ALA A 52 -11.70 -10.59 -9.02
N VAL A 53 -12.98 -10.94 -8.86
CA VAL A 53 -13.54 -11.24 -7.53
C VAL A 53 -13.00 -12.57 -7.03
N LYS A 54 -12.49 -12.59 -5.81
CA LYS A 54 -11.89 -13.75 -5.15
C LYS A 54 -12.67 -14.18 -3.92
N ASN A 55 -12.35 -15.34 -3.35
CA ASN A 55 -13.04 -15.90 -2.19
C ASN A 55 -12.05 -16.42 -1.13
N GLN A 56 -11.97 -15.75 0.02
CA GLN A 56 -11.14 -16.14 1.15
C GLN A 56 -11.63 -17.40 1.89
N GLY A 57 -12.82 -17.91 1.55
CA GLY A 57 -13.42 -19.05 2.25
C GLY A 57 -13.68 -18.74 3.73
N SER A 58 -13.25 -19.64 4.61
CA SER A 58 -13.45 -19.52 6.08
C SER A 58 -12.25 -18.94 6.83
N LEU A 59 -11.12 -18.67 6.14
CA LEU A 59 -9.92 -18.15 6.77
C LEU A 59 -10.02 -16.65 7.08
N GLY A 60 -9.26 -16.17 8.05
CA GLY A 60 -9.18 -14.77 8.46
C GLY A 60 -8.27 -13.90 7.58
N THR A 61 -8.24 -14.15 6.27
CA THR A 61 -7.26 -13.57 5.32
C THR A 61 -7.79 -12.36 4.54
N CYS A 62 -8.92 -11.76 4.94
CA CYS A 62 -9.50 -10.59 4.26
C CYS A 62 -8.50 -9.44 4.05
N TRP A 63 -7.60 -9.22 4.99
CA TRP A 63 -6.54 -8.22 4.92
C TRP A 63 -5.57 -8.47 3.74
N ALA A 64 -5.21 -9.73 3.47
CA ALA A 64 -4.35 -10.10 2.35
C ALA A 64 -5.09 -9.93 1.01
N PHE A 65 -6.35 -10.40 0.93
CA PHE A 65 -7.20 -10.21 -0.25
C PHE A 65 -7.38 -8.74 -0.59
N ALA A 66 -7.80 -7.92 0.38
CA ALA A 66 -8.03 -6.50 0.15
C ALA A 66 -6.73 -5.77 -0.25
N SER A 67 -5.59 -6.14 0.33
CA SER A 67 -4.29 -5.56 -0.03
C SER A 67 -3.89 -5.89 -1.46
N LEU A 68 -3.96 -7.16 -1.85
CA LEU A 68 -3.57 -7.59 -3.20
C LEU A 68 -4.57 -7.12 -4.25
N GLN A 69 -5.87 -7.15 -3.97
CA GLN A 69 -6.89 -6.59 -4.88
C GLN A 69 -6.73 -5.08 -5.09
N ALA A 70 -6.36 -4.31 -4.04
CA ALA A 70 -6.05 -2.89 -4.19
C ALA A 70 -4.78 -2.67 -5.03
N LEU A 71 -3.77 -3.53 -4.88
CA LEU A 71 -2.55 -3.53 -5.68
C LEU A 71 -2.83 -3.92 -7.14
N GLU A 72 -3.65 -4.94 -7.39
CA GLU A 72 -4.12 -5.35 -8.72
C GLU A 72 -4.90 -4.22 -9.41
N ALA A 73 -5.82 -3.57 -8.68
CA ALA A 73 -6.56 -2.40 -9.17
C ALA A 73 -5.64 -1.23 -9.54
N ARG A 74 -4.51 -1.06 -8.84
CA ARG A 74 -3.49 -0.06 -9.17
C ARG A 74 -2.81 -0.31 -10.50
N LEU A 75 -2.64 -1.57 -10.87
CA LEU A 75 -1.97 -1.98 -12.11
C LEU A 75 -2.90 -1.94 -13.32
N LEU A 76 -4.21 -2.08 -13.10
CA LEU A 76 -5.21 -2.02 -14.15
C LEU A 76 -5.40 -0.59 -14.70
N PRO A 77 -5.72 -0.43 -16.00
CA PRO A 77 -5.91 -1.51 -17.00
C PRO A 77 -4.61 -1.92 -17.72
N GLU A 78 -3.46 -1.32 -17.39
CA GLU A 78 -2.19 -1.52 -18.10
C GLU A 78 -1.68 -2.94 -17.95
N GLU A 79 -1.84 -3.53 -16.76
CA GLU A 79 -1.46 -4.90 -16.46
C GLU A 79 -2.57 -5.59 -15.66
N SER A 80 -2.93 -6.80 -16.05
CA SER A 80 -3.85 -7.67 -15.33
C SER A 80 -3.05 -8.82 -14.73
N LEU A 81 -2.76 -8.71 -13.44
CA LEU A 81 -2.05 -9.73 -12.67
C LEU A 81 -2.98 -10.29 -11.59
N ASP A 82 -2.71 -11.51 -11.18
CA ASP A 82 -3.41 -12.24 -10.14
C ASP A 82 -2.37 -12.69 -9.11
N PHE A 83 -2.42 -12.11 -7.90
CA PHE A 83 -1.43 -12.34 -6.86
C PHE A 83 -1.92 -13.33 -5.80
N SER A 84 -0.98 -14.07 -5.22
CA SER A 84 -1.22 -15.11 -4.22
C SER A 84 -1.46 -14.54 -2.83
N GLU A 85 -2.64 -14.75 -2.30
CA GLU A 85 -2.98 -14.47 -0.92
C GLU A 85 -2.38 -15.50 0.05
N ASP A 86 -2.20 -16.75 -0.38
CA ASP A 86 -1.50 -17.77 0.42
C ASP A 86 -0.05 -17.37 0.67
N HIS A 87 0.68 -16.95 -0.36
CA HIS A 87 2.05 -16.50 -0.18
C HIS A 87 2.15 -15.30 0.78
N MET A 88 1.28 -14.31 0.64
CA MET A 88 1.26 -13.16 1.55
C MET A 88 0.91 -13.57 2.98
N SER A 89 -0.10 -14.38 3.18
CA SER A 89 -0.58 -14.73 4.52
C SER A 89 0.33 -15.74 5.25
N LEU A 90 1.05 -16.59 4.51
CA LEU A 90 1.96 -17.58 5.08
C LEU A 90 3.43 -17.11 5.20
N ASN A 91 3.85 -16.12 4.38
CA ASN A 91 5.26 -15.69 4.31
C ASN A 91 5.49 -14.22 4.69
N ASN A 92 4.55 -13.56 5.37
CA ASN A 92 4.72 -12.17 5.83
C ASN A 92 5.68 -12.04 7.02
N GLY A 93 6.03 -13.16 7.65
CA GLY A 93 6.98 -13.24 8.75
C GLY A 93 6.39 -12.90 10.13
N PHE A 94 5.13 -12.56 10.24
CA PHE A 94 4.41 -12.49 11.52
C PHE A 94 4.01 -13.90 11.97
N CYS A 95 3.84 -14.09 13.28
CA CYS A 95 3.50 -15.39 13.88
C CYS A 95 1.98 -15.51 14.08
N ILE A 96 1.18 -15.17 13.08
CA ILE A 96 -0.28 -15.22 13.14
C ILE A 96 -0.76 -16.26 12.13
N PRO A 97 -1.48 -17.31 12.58
CA PRO A 97 -2.10 -18.28 11.65
C PRO A 97 -3.17 -17.61 10.77
N GLN A 98 -3.39 -18.17 9.59
CA GLN A 98 -4.39 -17.64 8.63
C GLN A 98 -5.81 -17.56 9.23
N GLU A 99 -6.15 -18.43 10.18
CA GLU A 99 -7.47 -18.49 10.85
C GLU A 99 -7.70 -17.33 11.83
N GLU A 100 -6.62 -16.76 12.38
CA GLU A 100 -6.69 -15.75 13.43
C GLU A 100 -6.82 -14.31 12.89
N GLY A 101 -6.73 -14.15 11.57
CA GLY A 101 -6.82 -12.84 10.94
C GLY A 101 -5.46 -12.16 10.72
N GLY A 102 -5.50 -10.86 10.60
CA GLY A 102 -4.34 -9.99 10.35
C GLY A 102 -4.79 -8.57 10.04
N GLU A 103 -3.84 -7.73 9.64
CA GLU A 103 -4.12 -6.33 9.34
C GLU A 103 -3.22 -5.81 8.21
N TYR A 104 -3.57 -4.66 7.66
CA TYR A 104 -2.87 -4.04 6.52
C TYR A 104 -1.39 -3.76 6.78
N THR A 105 -0.95 -3.59 8.03
CA THR A 105 0.48 -3.41 8.38
C THR A 105 1.32 -4.64 8.03
N MET A 106 0.74 -5.84 8.11
CA MET A 106 1.39 -7.09 7.70
C MET A 106 1.57 -7.13 6.18
N SER A 107 0.58 -6.69 5.41
CA SER A 107 0.69 -6.54 3.95
C SER A 107 1.75 -5.52 3.56
N MET A 108 1.79 -4.37 4.25
CA MET A 108 2.80 -3.35 4.03
C MET A 108 4.21 -3.90 4.27
N ALA A 109 4.43 -4.58 5.38
CA ALA A 109 5.72 -5.19 5.72
C ALA A 109 6.18 -6.19 4.64
N TYR A 110 5.29 -7.11 4.24
CA TYR A 110 5.54 -8.12 3.21
C TYR A 110 5.92 -7.51 1.86
N LEU A 111 5.14 -6.52 1.38
CA LEU A 111 5.35 -5.89 0.07
C LEU A 111 6.59 -5.00 0.05
N LEU A 112 6.81 -4.23 1.13
CA LEU A 112 7.93 -3.28 1.22
C LEU A 112 9.27 -3.94 1.50
N SER A 113 9.28 -5.17 2.01
CA SER A 113 10.50 -5.96 2.19
C SER A 113 10.87 -6.83 0.98
N TRP A 114 10.09 -6.75 -0.11
CA TRP A 114 10.25 -7.53 -1.34
C TRP A 114 10.07 -9.05 -1.15
N GLN A 115 9.33 -9.46 -0.12
CA GLN A 115 8.97 -10.86 0.05
C GLN A 115 7.95 -11.33 -1.01
N GLY A 116 7.20 -10.41 -1.59
CA GLY A 116 6.27 -10.57 -2.71
C GLY A 116 5.90 -9.20 -3.32
N PRO A 117 4.82 -9.14 -4.13
CA PRO A 117 3.85 -10.20 -4.40
C PRO A 117 4.37 -11.25 -5.39
N VAL A 118 3.88 -12.48 -5.26
CA VAL A 118 4.05 -13.56 -6.23
C VAL A 118 2.74 -13.85 -6.94
N LEU A 119 2.76 -14.59 -8.06
CA LEU A 119 1.55 -14.90 -8.80
C LEU A 119 0.74 -16.02 -8.13
N GLU A 120 -0.59 -15.94 -8.20
CA GLU A 120 -1.52 -16.97 -7.76
C GLU A 120 -1.26 -18.33 -8.43
N SER A 121 -0.83 -18.31 -9.69
CA SER A 121 -0.45 -19.52 -10.44
C SER A 121 0.81 -20.22 -9.92
N GLU A 122 1.65 -19.55 -9.11
CA GLU A 122 2.87 -20.10 -8.52
C GLU A 122 2.63 -20.61 -7.08
N ASP A 123 1.61 -20.08 -6.42
CA ASP A 123 1.21 -20.43 -5.04
C ASP A 123 -0.31 -20.25 -4.87
N PRO A 124 -1.12 -21.23 -5.33
CA PRO A 124 -2.57 -21.13 -5.32
C PRO A 124 -3.17 -21.11 -3.92
N TYR A 125 -4.17 -20.24 -3.71
CA TYR A 125 -4.81 -20.06 -2.42
C TYR A 125 -5.59 -21.29 -1.93
N GLY A 126 -5.44 -21.59 -0.63
CA GLY A 126 -6.33 -22.48 0.12
C GLY A 126 -5.79 -23.87 0.41
N ASP A 127 -4.54 -24.20 0.09
CA ASP A 127 -3.90 -25.46 0.45
C ASP A 127 -3.10 -25.38 1.77
N GLY A 128 -2.93 -24.15 2.33
CA GLY A 128 -2.25 -23.89 3.60
C GLY A 128 -0.74 -24.14 3.55
N THR A 129 -0.17 -24.19 2.36
CA THR A 129 1.28 -24.39 2.16
C THR A 129 1.79 -23.41 1.11
N SER A 130 3.06 -23.04 1.19
CA SER A 130 3.67 -22.13 0.23
C SER A 130 5.03 -22.64 -0.24
N PRO A 131 5.30 -22.67 -1.56
CA PRO A 131 6.58 -23.05 -2.11
C PRO A 131 7.69 -22.10 -1.67
N LYS A 132 8.88 -22.64 -1.38
CA LYS A 132 10.03 -21.83 -0.99
C LYS A 132 10.72 -21.20 -2.20
N GLY A 133 11.20 -19.97 -2.04
CA GLY A 133 12.11 -19.34 -2.98
C GLY A 133 11.43 -18.66 -4.17
N LEU A 134 10.14 -18.49 -4.13
CA LEU A 134 9.41 -17.65 -5.07
C LEU A 134 9.93 -16.21 -5.04
N LYS A 135 9.79 -15.51 -6.15
CA LYS A 135 10.31 -14.14 -6.31
C LYS A 135 9.18 -13.16 -6.48
N ALA A 136 9.33 -12.01 -5.86
CA ALA A 136 8.42 -10.90 -6.10
C ALA A 136 8.40 -10.54 -7.59
N VAL A 137 7.20 -10.45 -8.18
CA VAL A 137 7.01 -10.06 -9.59
C VAL A 137 6.77 -8.56 -9.74
N LYS A 138 6.52 -7.86 -8.66
CA LYS A 138 6.48 -6.40 -8.54
C LYS A 138 7.18 -5.95 -7.26
N HIS A 139 7.70 -4.72 -7.25
CA HIS A 139 8.24 -4.08 -6.07
C HIS A 139 7.38 -2.87 -5.72
N VAL A 140 6.78 -2.88 -4.54
CA VAL A 140 6.06 -1.73 -4.00
C VAL A 140 7.08 -0.76 -3.41
N GLN A 141 7.04 0.50 -3.86
CA GLN A 141 7.98 1.55 -3.49
C GLN A 141 7.33 2.68 -2.69
N GLU A 142 6.00 2.76 -2.71
CA GLU A 142 5.26 3.77 -1.99
C GLU A 142 3.87 3.25 -1.63
N ILE A 143 3.52 3.41 -0.37
CA ILE A 143 2.18 3.13 0.17
C ILE A 143 1.76 4.37 0.95
N GLN A 144 0.58 4.90 0.66
CA GLN A 144 0.02 6.05 1.36
C GLN A 144 -1.18 5.64 2.21
N MET A 145 -1.27 6.25 3.38
CA MET A 145 -2.41 6.14 4.29
C MET A 145 -3.24 7.41 4.16
N ILE A 146 -4.37 7.33 3.47
CA ILE A 146 -5.26 8.47 3.26
C ILE A 146 -5.98 8.79 4.58
N PRO A 147 -6.07 10.08 4.99
CA PRO A 147 -6.69 10.46 6.24
C PRO A 147 -8.12 9.92 6.43
N GLY A 148 -8.41 9.50 7.64
CA GLY A 148 -9.69 8.90 7.99
C GLY A 148 -10.87 9.83 7.74
N LYS A 149 -11.93 9.31 7.13
CA LYS A 149 -13.18 10.03 6.78
C LYS A 149 -13.01 11.23 5.86
N ASP A 150 -11.84 11.40 5.23
CA ASP A 150 -11.66 12.38 4.16
C ASP A 150 -12.16 11.78 2.83
N TYR A 151 -13.45 11.80 2.64
CA TYR A 151 -14.09 11.15 1.48
C TYR A 151 -13.67 11.78 0.14
N GLU A 152 -13.33 13.05 0.13
CA GLU A 152 -12.80 13.67 -1.09
C GLU A 152 -11.44 13.08 -1.45
N LYS A 153 -10.52 12.99 -0.49
CA LYS A 153 -9.21 12.38 -0.72
C LYS A 153 -9.32 10.89 -1.06
N ILE A 154 -10.23 10.14 -0.42
CA ILE A 154 -10.49 8.73 -0.74
C ILE A 154 -10.98 8.60 -2.19
N LYS A 155 -11.95 9.40 -2.63
CA LYS A 155 -12.45 9.40 -4.01
C LYS A 155 -11.35 9.74 -5.02
N ARG A 156 -10.53 10.74 -4.74
CA ARG A 156 -9.37 11.10 -5.57
C ARG A 156 -8.35 9.96 -5.64
N ALA A 157 -8.10 9.29 -4.52
CA ALA A 157 -7.22 8.14 -4.47
C ALA A 157 -7.75 6.95 -5.32
N VAL A 158 -9.06 6.69 -5.29
CA VAL A 158 -9.70 5.68 -6.17
C VAL A 158 -9.50 6.04 -7.64
N LEU A 159 -9.74 7.30 -8.05
CA LEU A 159 -9.52 7.74 -9.44
C LEU A 159 -8.06 7.56 -9.86
N ARG A 160 -7.13 7.92 -8.99
CA ARG A 160 -5.70 7.93 -9.29
C ARG A 160 -5.09 6.54 -9.25
N TYR A 161 -5.45 5.74 -8.25
CA TYR A 161 -4.78 4.48 -7.92
C TYR A 161 -5.64 3.22 -8.17
N GLY A 162 -6.91 3.37 -8.55
CA GLY A 162 -7.81 2.26 -8.90
C GLY A 162 -8.57 1.68 -7.72
N GLY A 163 -7.91 1.38 -6.60
CA GLY A 163 -8.53 0.83 -5.40
C GLY A 163 -7.94 1.41 -4.11
N VAL A 164 -8.76 1.49 -3.08
CA VAL A 164 -8.37 1.90 -1.73
C VAL A 164 -8.79 0.80 -0.77
N GLN A 165 -7.83 0.08 -0.18
CA GLN A 165 -8.12 -0.86 0.90
C GLN A 165 -8.67 -0.08 2.09
N SER A 166 -9.82 -0.50 2.61
CA SER A 166 -10.47 0.15 3.75
C SER A 166 -11.09 -0.86 4.69
N SER A 167 -10.93 -0.62 5.98
CA SER A 167 -11.43 -1.52 7.03
C SER A 167 -12.85 -1.17 7.42
N LEU A 168 -13.66 -2.18 7.76
CA LEU A 168 -15.01 -2.03 8.30
C LEU A 168 -15.32 -3.09 9.37
N TYR A 169 -16.34 -2.85 10.18
CA TYR A 169 -16.87 -3.89 11.05
C TYR A 169 -17.98 -4.64 10.32
N THR A 170 -17.86 -5.95 10.21
CA THR A 170 -18.94 -6.79 9.69
C THR A 170 -19.70 -7.44 10.83
N ALA A 171 -20.96 -7.09 10.97
CA ALA A 171 -21.89 -7.71 11.92
C ALA A 171 -22.51 -9.02 11.39
N MET A 172 -21.91 -9.66 10.42
CA MET A 172 -22.41 -10.84 9.73
C MET A 172 -21.86 -12.11 10.39
N ASN A 173 -22.65 -12.71 11.27
CA ASN A 173 -22.28 -13.91 12.02
C ASN A 173 -22.69 -15.18 11.26
N GLY A 174 -21.71 -15.92 10.74
CA GLY A 174 -21.87 -17.26 10.16
C GLY A 174 -22.62 -17.32 8.82
N ASP A 175 -23.81 -16.74 8.72
CA ASP A 175 -24.51 -16.53 7.46
C ASP A 175 -24.28 -15.10 7.00
N ARG A 176 -23.36 -14.92 6.06
CA ARG A 176 -22.89 -13.63 5.55
C ARG A 176 -23.97 -12.78 4.87
N SER A 177 -25.13 -13.36 4.60
CA SER A 177 -26.30 -12.66 4.05
C SER A 177 -27.28 -12.15 5.12
N LYS A 178 -27.12 -12.53 6.38
CA LYS A 178 -28.06 -12.19 7.47
C LYS A 178 -27.42 -11.32 8.53
N SER A 179 -27.70 -10.03 8.43
CA SER A 179 -27.32 -9.04 9.43
C SER A 179 -28.34 -7.90 9.42
N ASP A 180 -28.62 -7.35 10.58
CA ASP A 180 -29.45 -6.14 10.68
C ASP A 180 -28.81 -4.94 9.95
N SER A 181 -27.50 -4.99 9.75
CA SER A 181 -26.73 -3.96 9.04
C SER A 181 -26.65 -4.18 7.52
N TYR A 182 -27.07 -5.33 6.98
CA TYR A 182 -26.99 -5.67 5.58
C TYR A 182 -28.36 -5.88 4.92
N ASN A 183 -28.64 -5.10 3.89
CA ASN A 183 -29.80 -5.29 3.02
C ASN A 183 -29.39 -6.08 1.78
N GLU A 184 -29.71 -7.38 1.75
CA GLU A 184 -29.36 -8.27 0.66
C GLU A 184 -29.97 -7.82 -0.69
N SER A 185 -31.22 -7.33 -0.68
CA SER A 185 -31.91 -6.93 -1.92
C SER A 185 -31.29 -5.72 -2.62
N ALA A 186 -30.60 -4.88 -1.89
CA ALA A 186 -29.89 -3.69 -2.40
C ALA A 186 -28.35 -3.85 -2.38
N SER A 187 -27.84 -5.00 -1.91
CA SER A 187 -26.41 -5.22 -1.64
C SER A 187 -25.80 -4.09 -0.80
N ALA A 188 -26.56 -3.56 0.17
CA ALA A 188 -26.25 -2.33 0.90
C ALA A 188 -25.93 -2.63 2.37
N TYR A 189 -24.83 -2.07 2.85
CA TYR A 189 -24.32 -2.27 4.20
C TYR A 189 -24.14 -0.94 4.94
N CYS A 190 -24.56 -0.90 6.20
CA CYS A 190 -24.24 0.20 7.10
C CYS A 190 -24.24 -0.28 8.55
N TYR A 191 -23.11 -0.18 9.23
CA TYR A 191 -22.99 -0.41 10.66
C TYR A 191 -22.86 0.92 11.40
N ILE A 192 -23.71 1.11 12.40
CA ILE A 192 -23.64 2.25 13.32
C ILE A 192 -23.37 1.72 14.72
N GLY A 193 -22.15 1.92 15.20
CA GLY A 193 -21.72 1.41 16.51
C GLY A 193 -20.27 1.74 16.83
N SER A 194 -19.76 1.14 17.92
CA SER A 194 -18.44 1.39 18.48
C SER A 194 -17.47 0.20 18.34
N GLU A 195 -17.93 -0.90 17.71
CA GLU A 195 -17.05 -2.05 17.52
C GLU A 195 -15.90 -1.70 16.55
N PRO A 196 -14.68 -2.14 16.85
CA PRO A 196 -13.55 -1.93 15.98
C PRO A 196 -13.72 -2.73 14.66
N PRO A 197 -13.04 -2.30 13.57
CA PRO A 197 -13.04 -3.06 12.33
C PRO A 197 -12.58 -4.51 12.54
N ASN A 198 -13.21 -5.44 11.83
CA ASN A 198 -12.87 -6.87 11.83
C ASN A 198 -12.79 -7.45 10.41
N HIS A 199 -12.88 -6.60 9.40
CA HIS A 199 -12.86 -7.00 7.99
C HIS A 199 -12.27 -5.89 7.13
N ASP A 200 -11.59 -6.29 6.05
CA ASP A 200 -11.06 -5.38 5.04
C ASP A 200 -11.74 -5.63 3.68
N SER A 201 -11.99 -4.54 2.97
CA SER A 201 -12.51 -4.52 1.60
C SER A 201 -11.79 -3.47 0.77
N VAL A 202 -12.09 -3.40 -0.52
CA VAL A 202 -11.48 -2.40 -1.42
C VAL A 202 -12.54 -1.45 -1.95
N ILE A 203 -12.41 -0.17 -1.65
CA ILE A 203 -13.22 0.88 -2.27
C ILE A 203 -12.74 1.05 -3.71
N ILE A 204 -13.60 0.77 -4.69
CA ILE A 204 -13.32 0.89 -6.13
C ILE A 204 -14.21 1.92 -6.82
N GLY A 205 -15.09 2.57 -6.07
CA GLY A 205 -16.02 3.54 -6.62
C GLY A 205 -16.92 4.15 -5.55
N TRP A 206 -17.88 4.94 -6.02
CA TRP A 206 -18.89 5.56 -5.18
C TRP A 206 -20.11 5.98 -6.00
N ASP A 207 -21.23 6.21 -5.29
CA ASP A 207 -22.45 6.81 -5.83
C ASP A 207 -23.00 7.78 -4.78
N ASP A 208 -22.91 9.09 -5.04
CA ASP A 208 -23.37 10.14 -4.14
C ASP A 208 -24.91 10.20 -4.06
N GLY A 209 -25.60 9.60 -5.04
CA GLY A 209 -27.06 9.49 -5.10
C GLY A 209 -27.60 8.15 -4.62
N PHE A 210 -26.76 7.24 -4.13
CA PHE A 210 -27.24 5.95 -3.61
C PHE A 210 -28.20 6.18 -2.44
N SER A 211 -29.48 5.78 -2.61
CA SER A 211 -30.53 6.14 -1.68
C SER A 211 -30.29 5.59 -0.28
N LYS A 212 -30.45 6.46 0.71
CA LYS A 212 -30.41 6.10 2.13
C LYS A 212 -31.45 5.05 2.51
N ASP A 213 -32.55 4.96 1.77
CA ASP A 213 -33.63 3.99 2.02
C ASP A 213 -33.23 2.56 1.64
N ASN A 214 -32.08 2.37 0.98
CA ASN A 214 -31.50 1.06 0.69
C ASN A 214 -30.83 0.42 1.93
N PHE A 215 -30.56 1.17 2.99
CA PHE A 215 -29.92 0.64 4.19
C PHE A 215 -30.94 0.18 5.22
N ASN A 216 -30.68 -0.94 5.89
CA ASN A 216 -31.54 -1.45 6.96
C ASN A 216 -31.50 -0.57 8.22
N VAL A 217 -30.41 0.16 8.43
CA VAL A 217 -30.29 1.11 9.54
C VAL A 217 -30.59 2.53 9.05
N PRO A 218 -31.33 3.34 9.82
CA PRO A 218 -31.60 4.73 9.45
C PRO A 218 -30.32 5.56 9.37
N VAL A 219 -30.10 6.22 8.24
CA VAL A 219 -28.99 7.15 8.01
C VAL A 219 -29.48 8.52 7.57
N ASN A 220 -28.67 9.57 7.77
CA ASN A 220 -29.13 10.96 7.61
C ASN A 220 -29.14 11.46 6.15
N GLY A 221 -28.53 10.73 5.21
CA GLY A 221 -28.44 11.17 3.81
C GLY A 221 -28.06 10.05 2.87
N ASP A 222 -28.12 10.35 1.57
CA ASP A 222 -27.73 9.48 0.48
C ASP A 222 -26.21 9.35 0.38
N GLY A 223 -25.75 8.38 -0.39
CA GLY A 223 -24.38 8.17 -0.78
C GLY A 223 -23.76 6.91 -0.17
N ALA A 224 -23.00 6.22 -1.01
CA ALA A 224 -22.25 5.02 -0.67
C ALA A 224 -20.95 4.90 -1.41
N PHE A 225 -19.98 4.22 -0.81
CA PHE A 225 -18.84 3.65 -1.52
C PHE A 225 -19.25 2.33 -2.17
N ILE A 226 -18.69 2.05 -3.35
CA ILE A 226 -18.76 0.75 -4.01
C ILE A 226 -17.52 -0.01 -3.56
N CYS A 227 -17.74 -1.07 -2.77
CA CYS A 227 -16.68 -1.86 -2.18
C CYS A 227 -16.62 -3.25 -2.83
N MET A 228 -15.42 -3.70 -3.15
CA MET A 228 -15.14 -5.06 -3.57
C MET A 228 -14.84 -5.91 -2.34
N ASN A 229 -15.49 -7.08 -2.25
CA ASN A 229 -15.34 -8.01 -1.14
C ASN A 229 -14.54 -9.26 -1.57
N SER A 230 -14.11 -10.03 -0.59
CA SER A 230 -13.39 -11.30 -0.74
C SER A 230 -14.23 -12.52 -0.38
N TRP A 231 -15.55 -12.50 -0.66
CA TRP A 231 -16.48 -13.59 -0.35
C TRP A 231 -17.08 -14.27 -1.60
N GLY A 232 -16.40 -14.10 -2.75
CA GLY A 232 -16.84 -14.66 -4.02
C GLY A 232 -17.96 -13.85 -4.68
N ASP A 233 -18.24 -14.20 -5.93
CA ASP A 233 -19.23 -13.55 -6.80
C ASP A 233 -20.69 -13.81 -6.39
N GLY A 234 -20.92 -14.80 -5.54
CA GLY A 234 -22.24 -15.07 -4.97
C GLY A 234 -22.66 -14.09 -3.86
N PHE A 235 -21.77 -13.24 -3.36
CA PHE A 235 -22.09 -12.22 -2.37
C PHE A 235 -22.42 -10.88 -3.04
N GLY A 236 -23.47 -10.22 -2.54
CA GLY A 236 -23.84 -8.88 -2.97
C GLY A 236 -24.17 -8.77 -4.46
N ASP A 237 -23.72 -7.68 -5.07
CA ASP A 237 -23.80 -7.46 -6.52
C ASP A 237 -22.55 -8.02 -7.21
N GLN A 238 -22.53 -9.36 -7.43
CA GLN A 238 -21.41 -10.08 -8.06
C GLN A 238 -20.06 -9.89 -7.33
N GLY A 239 -20.06 -9.97 -6.00
CA GLY A 239 -18.88 -9.78 -5.15
C GLY A 239 -18.67 -8.35 -4.68
N PHE A 240 -19.54 -7.42 -5.07
CA PHE A 240 -19.50 -6.03 -4.66
C PHE A 240 -20.70 -5.67 -3.78
N PHE A 241 -20.53 -4.62 -2.97
CA PHE A 241 -21.59 -4.11 -2.12
C PHE A 241 -21.43 -2.60 -1.88
N TYR A 242 -22.51 -1.97 -1.46
CA TYR A 242 -22.57 -0.52 -1.24
C TYR A 242 -22.50 -0.23 0.25
N VAL A 243 -21.44 0.46 0.69
CA VAL A 243 -21.24 0.83 2.09
C VAL A 243 -21.56 2.30 2.28
N SER A 244 -22.52 2.59 3.16
CA SER A 244 -22.96 3.96 3.43
C SER A 244 -21.82 4.87 3.87
N TYR A 245 -21.83 6.13 3.44
CA TYR A 245 -20.93 7.17 3.99
C TYR A 245 -21.12 7.38 5.50
N TYR A 246 -22.26 6.96 6.03
CA TYR A 246 -22.59 7.04 7.46
C TYR A 246 -22.17 5.80 8.26
N ASP A 247 -21.60 4.77 7.62
CA ASP A 247 -21.01 3.64 8.33
C ASP A 247 -19.92 4.09 9.29
N SER A 248 -19.86 3.51 10.49
CA SER A 248 -18.94 3.95 11.55
C SER A 248 -17.47 3.77 11.19
N ASN A 249 -17.11 2.73 10.42
CA ASN A 249 -15.73 2.33 10.21
C ASN A 249 -15.21 2.60 8.79
N ILE A 250 -16.05 2.41 7.75
CA ILE A 250 -15.58 2.60 6.37
C ILE A 250 -14.92 3.96 6.19
N GLY A 251 -13.79 4.00 5.52
CA GLY A 251 -13.02 5.21 5.32
C GLY A 251 -12.23 5.70 6.54
N MET A 252 -12.13 4.92 7.62
CA MET A 252 -11.27 5.25 8.78
C MET A 252 -9.80 4.89 8.50
N ASN A 253 -9.55 3.67 8.03
CA ASN A 253 -8.23 3.19 7.63
C ASN A 253 -8.23 3.03 6.11
N ASN A 254 -7.39 3.75 5.41
CA ASN A 254 -7.41 3.80 3.95
C ASN A 254 -6.01 3.67 3.40
N ILE A 255 -5.70 2.56 2.73
CA ILE A 255 -4.37 2.24 2.23
C ILE A 255 -4.38 2.24 0.71
N VAL A 256 -3.44 2.90 0.09
CA VAL A 256 -3.23 2.90 -1.36
C VAL A 256 -1.80 2.56 -1.73
N TYR A 257 -1.63 1.74 -2.74
CA TYR A 257 -0.34 1.31 -3.31
C TYR A 257 0.03 2.28 -4.44
N SER A 258 0.58 3.44 -4.07
CA SER A 258 0.71 4.59 -4.97
C SER A 258 1.85 4.43 -5.99
N LYS A 259 2.94 3.71 -5.62
CA LYS A 259 4.05 3.47 -6.53
C LYS A 259 4.45 2.01 -6.53
N VAL A 260 4.24 1.36 -7.67
CA VAL A 260 4.54 -0.05 -7.94
C VAL A 260 5.42 -0.11 -9.17
N GLU A 261 6.50 -0.85 -9.10
CA GLU A 261 7.51 -0.92 -10.17
C GLU A 261 7.86 -2.38 -10.47
N ASP A 262 8.34 -2.63 -11.69
CA ASP A 262 8.92 -3.94 -12.03
C ASP A 262 10.21 -4.18 -11.26
N PRO A 263 10.54 -5.45 -10.96
CA PRO A 263 11.86 -5.81 -10.47
C PRO A 263 12.96 -5.33 -11.41
N GLY A 264 14.12 -4.91 -10.85
CA GLY A 264 15.29 -4.49 -11.63
C GLY A 264 15.50 -2.98 -11.71
N ARG A 265 14.60 -2.15 -11.18
CA ARG A 265 14.92 -0.72 -10.96
C ARG A 265 16.02 -0.55 -9.93
N TYR A 266 15.98 -1.35 -8.88
CA TYR A 266 17.05 -1.50 -7.88
C TYR A 266 17.44 -2.97 -7.84
N ASP A 267 18.75 -3.25 -7.78
CA ASP A 267 19.26 -4.62 -7.77
C ASP A 267 19.25 -5.21 -6.37
N LYS A 268 19.38 -4.34 -5.34
CA LYS A 268 19.49 -4.75 -3.95
C LYS A 268 18.75 -3.81 -3.01
N ILE A 269 18.08 -4.39 -2.02
CA ILE A 269 17.55 -3.73 -0.85
C ILE A 269 18.40 -4.11 0.37
N TYR A 270 18.80 -3.12 1.17
CA TYR A 270 19.42 -3.28 2.49
C TYR A 270 18.40 -2.91 3.55
N GLN A 271 18.09 -3.79 4.46
CA GLN A 271 17.04 -3.65 5.46
C GLN A 271 17.29 -4.57 6.64
N SER A 272 16.78 -4.21 7.83
CA SER A 272 16.68 -5.04 9.03
C SER A 272 15.24 -5.08 9.58
N ASP A 273 14.33 -4.29 9.00
CA ASP A 273 12.95 -4.09 9.42
C ASP A 273 11.96 -4.93 8.58
N LEU A 274 12.04 -6.26 8.69
CA LEU A 274 11.20 -7.17 7.88
C LEU A 274 9.72 -7.17 8.31
N ARG A 275 9.39 -6.72 9.54
CA ARG A 275 8.01 -6.57 10.06
C ARG A 275 7.49 -5.15 9.88
N GLY A 276 8.33 -4.25 9.36
CA GLY A 276 7.94 -2.86 9.08
C GLY A 276 7.52 -2.08 10.31
N TRP A 277 6.54 -1.21 10.14
CA TRP A 277 6.10 -0.28 11.18
C TRP A 277 5.22 -0.97 12.24
N VAL A 278 5.83 -1.47 13.30
CA VAL A 278 5.16 -2.05 14.49
C VAL A 278 5.02 -1.02 15.61
N GLY A 279 5.96 -0.09 15.73
CA GLY A 279 5.95 0.96 16.75
C GLY A 279 6.66 2.24 16.34
N GLN A 280 6.81 3.16 17.29
CA GLN A 280 7.42 4.46 17.05
C GLN A 280 8.42 4.79 18.14
N LEU A 281 9.50 5.50 17.77
CA LEU A 281 10.56 5.93 18.66
C LEU A 281 10.86 7.42 18.45
N GLY A 282 11.25 8.12 19.52
CA GLY A 282 11.61 9.53 19.50
C GLY A 282 11.90 10.08 20.89
N TYR A 283 12.10 11.38 20.98
CA TYR A 283 12.58 12.07 22.17
C TYR A 283 11.54 12.98 22.84
N GLY A 284 10.26 12.71 22.64
CA GLY A 284 9.19 13.53 23.20
C GLY A 284 8.93 14.83 22.44
N ASN A 285 9.38 14.93 21.19
CA ASN A 285 9.13 16.04 20.29
C ASN A 285 8.95 15.52 18.84
N ASP A 286 8.60 16.41 17.93
CA ASP A 286 8.26 16.12 16.53
C ASP A 286 9.45 15.78 15.63
N THR A 287 10.68 15.94 16.11
CA THR A 287 11.91 15.80 15.33
C THR A 287 12.82 14.70 15.87
N ALA A 288 13.34 13.86 15.01
CA ALA A 288 14.38 12.88 15.31
C ALA A 288 15.34 12.72 14.12
N TRP A 289 16.56 12.32 14.44
CA TRP A 289 17.55 11.83 13.49
C TRP A 289 17.70 10.34 13.68
N PHE A 290 17.69 9.59 12.60
CA PHE A 290 17.92 8.14 12.65
C PHE A 290 18.73 7.66 11.46
N SER A 291 19.44 6.56 11.65
CA SER A 291 20.40 6.05 10.67
C SER A 291 20.50 4.54 10.76
N ASN A 292 20.62 3.87 9.60
CA ASN A 292 21.09 2.49 9.53
C ASN A 292 22.44 2.43 8.82
N VAL A 293 23.33 1.57 9.34
CA VAL A 293 24.63 1.27 8.75
C VAL A 293 24.58 -0.11 8.10
N TYR A 294 25.01 -0.18 6.84
CA TYR A 294 25.04 -1.40 6.07
C TYR A 294 26.42 -1.69 5.52
N LYS A 295 26.65 -2.94 5.14
CA LYS A 295 27.86 -3.36 4.41
C LYS A 295 27.49 -3.69 2.98
N ALA A 296 28.08 -2.99 2.03
CA ALA A 296 27.84 -3.20 0.60
C ALA A 296 28.26 -4.60 0.17
N GLU A 297 27.32 -5.41 -0.31
CA GLU A 297 27.60 -6.78 -0.77
C GLU A 297 28.29 -6.78 -2.13
N GLU A 298 28.05 -5.76 -2.95
CA GLU A 298 28.63 -5.58 -4.27
C GLU A 298 29.05 -4.13 -4.50
N SER A 299 29.81 -3.90 -5.59
CA SER A 299 30.17 -2.55 -5.99
C SER A 299 29.03 -1.94 -6.81
N GLN A 300 28.24 -1.10 -6.17
CA GLN A 300 27.01 -0.50 -6.70
C GLN A 300 26.90 0.98 -6.34
N TYR A 301 25.83 1.60 -6.77
CA TYR A 301 25.49 2.97 -6.41
C TYR A 301 24.27 2.98 -5.48
N LEU A 302 24.33 3.75 -4.41
CA LEU A 302 23.15 4.08 -3.61
C LEU A 302 22.22 4.92 -4.49
N LYS A 303 20.97 4.47 -4.67
CA LYS A 303 19.98 5.06 -5.60
C LYS A 303 18.79 5.70 -4.90
N ALA A 304 18.40 5.14 -3.76
CA ALA A 304 17.24 5.60 -3.02
C ALA A 304 17.34 5.20 -1.54
N VAL A 305 16.53 5.86 -0.72
CA VAL A 305 16.29 5.53 0.69
C VAL A 305 14.79 5.44 0.92
N GLY A 306 14.36 4.42 1.65
CA GLY A 306 12.96 4.20 2.00
C GLY A 306 12.73 4.26 3.50
N PHE A 307 11.66 4.94 3.92
CA PHE A 307 11.28 5.10 5.32
C PHE A 307 9.81 5.49 5.46
N TYR A 308 9.28 5.43 6.68
CA TYR A 308 7.91 5.82 6.96
C TYR A 308 7.79 7.28 7.41
N ALA A 309 6.76 7.95 6.90
CA ALA A 309 6.19 9.16 7.48
C ALA A 309 5.05 8.73 8.42
N THR A 310 5.20 8.96 9.72
CA THR A 310 4.26 8.44 10.72
C THR A 310 3.02 9.30 10.93
N ALA A 311 2.97 10.49 10.29
CA ALA A 311 1.77 11.34 10.22
C ALA A 311 1.78 12.21 8.96
N PRO A 312 0.63 12.79 8.56
CA PRO A 312 0.54 13.75 7.46
C PRO A 312 1.44 14.98 7.69
N GLY A 313 1.95 15.56 6.61
CA GLY A 313 2.77 16.76 6.66
C GLY A 313 4.21 16.54 7.14
N THR A 314 4.67 15.28 7.21
CA THR A 314 6.04 14.94 7.59
C THR A 314 7.05 15.51 6.61
N SER A 315 8.03 16.26 7.11
CA SER A 315 9.20 16.73 6.35
C SER A 315 10.46 15.93 6.68
N TYR A 316 11.39 15.88 5.72
CA TYR A 316 12.61 15.09 5.86
C TYR A 316 13.82 15.74 5.21
N GLU A 317 15.00 15.39 5.72
CA GLU A 317 16.30 15.58 5.08
C GLU A 317 17.03 14.23 5.06
N ILE A 318 17.60 13.84 3.93
CA ILE A 318 18.32 12.57 3.75
C ILE A 318 19.79 12.83 3.50
N TYR A 319 20.62 12.05 4.18
CA TYR A 319 22.07 12.08 4.02
C TYR A 319 22.64 10.66 3.89
N ALA A 320 23.86 10.54 3.40
CA ALA A 320 24.64 9.31 3.44
C ALA A 320 26.07 9.57 3.92
N VAL A 321 26.67 8.54 4.53
CA VAL A 321 28.11 8.50 4.83
C VAL A 321 28.71 7.29 4.17
N ARG A 322 29.80 7.50 3.45
CA ARG A 322 30.62 6.43 2.88
C ARG A 322 31.77 6.07 3.83
N GLN A 323 32.19 4.81 3.79
CA GLN A 323 33.24 4.31 4.66
C GLN A 323 32.94 4.59 6.14
N ALA A 324 31.71 4.30 6.55
CA ALA A 324 31.28 4.45 7.93
C ALA A 324 32.24 3.69 8.88
N GLY A 325 32.65 4.34 9.94
CA GLY A 325 33.61 3.84 10.90
C GLY A 325 33.07 2.74 11.80
N LYS A 326 33.74 2.52 12.93
CA LYS A 326 33.29 1.59 13.96
C LYS A 326 32.15 2.22 14.77
N GLU A 327 31.44 1.40 15.48
CA GLU A 327 30.34 1.82 16.35
C GLU A 327 30.70 2.93 17.34
N SER A 328 31.88 2.82 17.99
CA SER A 328 32.37 3.87 18.92
C SER A 328 32.51 5.25 18.27
N ASP A 329 32.93 5.28 17.01
CA ASP A 329 33.13 6.53 16.27
C ASP A 329 31.77 7.14 15.84
N ILE A 330 30.75 6.28 15.65
CA ILE A 330 29.39 6.68 15.30
C ILE A 330 28.66 7.24 16.52
N THR A 331 28.74 6.55 17.67
CA THR A 331 28.08 6.99 18.91
C THR A 331 28.60 8.32 19.41
N GLU A 332 29.89 8.63 19.19
CA GLU A 332 30.50 9.94 19.48
C GLU A 332 30.15 11.01 18.41
N GLY A 333 29.48 10.62 17.30
CA GLY A 333 29.00 11.56 16.29
C GLY A 333 30.01 11.97 15.23
N TYR A 334 31.30 11.70 15.39
CA TYR A 334 32.38 12.14 14.47
C TYR A 334 32.21 11.60 13.05
N GLU A 335 31.69 10.38 12.89
CA GLU A 335 31.50 9.78 11.56
C GLU A 335 30.40 10.47 10.77
N PHE A 336 29.34 10.94 11.43
CA PHE A 336 28.21 11.57 10.77
C PHE A 336 28.42 13.06 10.47
N ASP A 337 29.49 13.65 10.93
CA ASP A 337 29.94 15.00 10.51
C ASP A 337 30.34 15.05 9.01
N ARG A 338 30.71 13.89 8.42
CA ARG A 338 31.07 13.77 7.02
C ARG A 338 29.86 13.46 6.11
N LYS A 339 28.66 13.62 6.59
CA LYS A 339 27.45 13.26 5.84
C LYS A 339 27.30 14.08 4.57
N ILE A 340 26.94 13.39 3.50
CA ILE A 340 26.65 13.96 2.19
C ILE A 340 25.14 14.16 2.11
N PHE A 341 24.70 15.38 1.88
CA PHE A 341 23.28 15.68 1.65
C PHE A 341 22.80 15.08 0.33
N LEU A 342 21.64 14.43 0.32
CA LEU A 342 21.08 13.73 -0.84
C LEU A 342 19.77 14.33 -1.31
N ALA A 343 18.84 14.58 -0.40
CA ALA A 343 17.50 15.07 -0.72
C ALA A 343 16.84 15.66 0.53
N ASP A 344 15.86 16.50 0.31
CA ASP A 344 14.89 16.97 1.28
C ASP A 344 13.49 17.04 0.64
N GLY A 345 12.46 17.14 1.47
CA GLY A 345 11.10 17.25 1.01
C GLY A 345 10.08 17.10 2.13
N ALA A 346 8.82 16.93 1.73
CA ALA A 346 7.72 16.65 2.64
C ALA A 346 6.70 15.72 1.98
N PHE A 347 5.98 14.95 2.81
CA PHE A 347 4.90 14.06 2.39
C PHE A 347 3.55 14.59 2.89
N GLU A 348 2.57 14.59 2.01
CA GLU A 348 1.22 15.03 2.37
C GLU A 348 0.53 14.05 3.32
N ASN A 349 0.67 12.75 3.05
CA ASN A 349 0.02 11.66 3.79
C ASN A 349 1.03 10.87 4.61
N ALA A 350 0.59 10.23 5.69
CA ALA A 350 1.35 9.17 6.33
C ALA A 350 1.56 8.00 5.36
N GLY A 351 2.56 7.14 5.63
CA GLY A 351 2.84 5.98 4.78
C GLY A 351 4.32 5.71 4.61
N TYR A 352 4.64 4.81 3.68
CA TYR A 352 6.01 4.49 3.31
C TYR A 352 6.40 5.11 1.97
N TYR A 353 7.60 5.67 1.92
CA TYR A 353 8.09 6.38 0.74
C TYR A 353 9.53 5.99 0.40
N THR A 354 9.76 5.65 -0.87
CA THR A 354 11.11 5.48 -1.43
C THR A 354 11.53 6.74 -2.18
N VAL A 355 12.44 7.50 -1.59
CA VAL A 355 12.99 8.74 -2.14
C VAL A 355 14.19 8.42 -3.02
N SER A 356 14.07 8.63 -4.33
CA SER A 356 15.14 8.42 -5.31
C SER A 356 16.01 9.67 -5.44
N PHE A 357 17.31 9.48 -5.68
CA PHE A 357 18.26 10.58 -5.77
C PHE A 357 18.48 11.09 -7.20
N ASP A 358 18.74 12.39 -7.33
CA ASP A 358 19.06 13.03 -8.60
C ASP A 358 20.33 12.42 -9.23
N LYS A 359 20.40 12.52 -10.56
CA LYS A 359 21.55 12.06 -11.37
C LYS A 359 22.85 12.79 -11.03
N LYS A 360 22.81 13.98 -10.44
CA LYS A 360 24.00 14.80 -10.13
C LYS A 360 24.86 14.22 -9.00
N THR A 361 24.23 13.51 -8.04
CA THR A 361 24.92 12.93 -6.86
C THR A 361 25.53 11.55 -7.10
N LYS A 362 25.33 10.94 -8.27
CA LYS A 362 25.74 9.55 -8.59
C LYS A 362 27.23 9.24 -8.37
N LYS A 363 28.15 10.17 -8.64
CA LYS A 363 29.58 9.93 -8.47
C LYS A 363 29.99 9.79 -7.00
N GLU A 364 29.29 10.49 -6.11
CA GLU A 364 29.59 10.56 -4.70
C GLU A 364 29.02 9.35 -3.94
N LEU A 365 28.04 8.69 -4.52
CA LEU A 365 27.31 7.57 -3.90
C LEU A 365 27.76 6.18 -4.41
N LYS A 366 28.90 6.09 -5.08
CA LYS A 366 29.47 4.79 -5.48
C LYS A 366 30.03 4.06 -4.27
N LEU A 367 29.47 2.92 -3.95
CA LEU A 367 29.91 2.00 -2.91
C LEU A 367 30.81 0.93 -3.49
N LYS A 368 31.82 0.50 -2.74
CA LYS A 368 32.67 -0.63 -3.09
C LYS A 368 32.21 -1.86 -2.31
N LYS A 369 32.34 -3.05 -2.92
CA LYS A 369 32.09 -4.30 -2.21
C LYS A 369 32.85 -4.35 -0.88
N GLY A 370 32.12 -4.67 0.22
CA GLY A 370 32.64 -4.72 1.58
C GLY A 370 32.74 -3.35 2.29
N GLU A 371 32.46 -2.26 1.59
CA GLU A 371 32.41 -0.91 2.19
C GLU A 371 31.23 -0.81 3.15
N ARG A 372 31.47 -0.30 4.35
CA ARG A 372 30.39 0.11 5.26
C ARG A 372 29.86 1.47 4.84
N PHE A 373 28.56 1.67 4.83
CA PHE A 373 27.93 2.94 4.52
C PHE A 373 26.73 3.16 5.43
N ALA A 374 26.43 4.40 5.72
CA ALA A 374 25.26 4.78 6.49
C ALA A 374 24.28 5.58 5.61
N VAL A 375 23.00 5.38 5.83
CA VAL A 375 21.93 6.26 5.40
C VAL A 375 21.34 6.92 6.62
N ILE A 376 21.11 8.23 6.56
CA ILE A 376 20.66 9.05 7.69
C ILE A 376 19.44 9.83 7.24
N VAL A 377 18.41 9.84 8.08
CA VAL A 377 17.21 10.66 7.89
C VAL A 377 17.05 11.56 9.12
N LYS A 378 16.86 12.85 8.87
CA LYS A 378 16.24 13.75 9.81
C LYS A 378 14.79 13.88 9.44
N ILE A 379 13.90 13.59 10.36
CA ILE A 379 12.45 13.65 10.16
C ILE A 379 11.84 14.66 11.11
N THR A 380 10.86 15.42 10.64
CA THR A 380 10.00 16.26 11.48
C THR A 380 8.55 15.95 11.12
N THR A 381 7.82 15.38 12.08
CA THR A 381 6.46 14.89 11.89
C THR A 381 5.51 15.65 12.81
N PRO A 382 4.63 16.49 12.26
CA PRO A 382 3.70 17.28 13.07
C PRO A 382 2.85 16.41 13.99
N ASP A 383 2.52 16.95 15.15
CA ASP A 383 1.60 16.37 16.15
C ASP A 383 2.01 14.99 16.69
N THR A 384 3.28 14.59 16.53
CA THR A 384 3.83 13.37 17.13
C THR A 384 4.98 13.67 18.09
N VAL A 385 5.20 12.77 19.03
CA VAL A 385 6.32 12.82 19.98
C VAL A 385 7.35 11.72 19.72
N HIS A 386 7.04 10.80 18.80
CA HIS A 386 7.88 9.68 18.39
C HIS A 386 7.83 9.52 16.86
N PRO A 387 8.59 10.32 16.09
CA PRO A 387 8.44 10.39 14.63
C PRO A 387 9.07 9.22 13.87
N ALA A 388 10.01 8.47 14.46
CA ALA A 388 10.69 7.37 13.77
C ALA A 388 9.91 6.06 13.91
N ALA A 389 9.56 5.42 12.78
CA ALA A 389 8.96 4.09 12.77
C ALA A 389 10.00 3.02 13.10
N ILE A 390 9.60 2.04 13.89
CA ILE A 390 10.45 0.91 14.33
C ILE A 390 9.71 -0.43 14.20
N GLU A 391 10.53 -1.48 14.07
CA GLU A 391 10.17 -2.86 14.25
C GLU A 391 10.64 -3.31 15.64
N TYR A 392 9.77 -3.93 16.43
CA TYR A 392 10.13 -4.48 17.74
C TYR A 392 9.23 -5.66 18.13
N ASP A 393 9.67 -6.49 19.07
CA ASP A 393 8.85 -7.55 19.64
C ASP A 393 7.92 -6.94 20.69
N ALA A 394 6.63 -6.90 20.39
CA ALA A 394 5.61 -6.34 21.28
C ALA A 394 5.29 -7.24 22.49
N GLY A 395 5.84 -8.45 22.53
CA GLY A 395 5.60 -9.43 23.60
C GLY A 395 4.21 -10.08 23.56
N ASP A 396 3.48 -9.91 22.47
CA ASP A 396 2.14 -10.44 22.25
C ASP A 396 2.15 -11.80 21.49
N GLY A 397 3.33 -12.30 21.12
CA GLY A 397 3.52 -13.53 20.36
C GLY A 397 3.26 -13.40 18.85
N ARG A 398 2.93 -12.20 18.37
CA ARG A 398 2.63 -11.95 16.95
C ARG A 398 3.85 -11.55 16.14
N THR A 399 4.79 -10.85 16.78
CA THR A 399 6.04 -10.41 16.16
C THR A 399 7.23 -11.09 16.80
N PHE A 400 8.12 -11.60 15.96
CA PHE A 400 9.45 -12.05 16.37
C PHE A 400 10.49 -11.31 15.54
N VAL A 401 11.37 -10.56 16.22
CA VAL A 401 12.30 -9.62 15.58
C VAL A 401 13.74 -10.10 15.75
N ASP A 402 14.50 -10.18 14.65
CA ASP A 402 15.93 -10.43 14.69
C ASP A 402 16.67 -9.09 14.86
N LEU A 403 17.29 -8.90 16.01
CA LEU A 403 18.10 -7.71 16.30
C LEU A 403 19.58 -7.87 15.91
N SER A 404 19.99 -9.08 15.48
CA SER A 404 21.39 -9.37 15.20
C SER A 404 21.87 -8.89 13.84
N ASP A 405 20.95 -8.60 12.91
CA ASP A 405 21.23 -8.13 11.55
C ASP A 405 21.14 -6.60 11.40
N GLY A 406 20.66 -5.90 12.45
CA GLY A 406 20.51 -4.45 12.48
C GLY A 406 21.76 -3.74 12.99
N GLU A 407 22.01 -2.53 12.47
CA GLU A 407 22.95 -1.56 13.01
C GLU A 407 22.33 -0.16 12.88
N GLY A 408 21.33 0.09 13.74
CA GLY A 408 20.53 1.29 13.78
C GLY A 408 20.97 2.28 14.87
N TYR A 409 20.88 3.55 14.57
CA TYR A 409 21.22 4.62 15.50
C TYR A 409 20.14 5.71 15.50
N ILE A 410 19.82 6.25 16.66
CA ILE A 410 18.90 7.38 16.83
C ILE A 410 19.56 8.52 17.58
N SER A 411 19.18 9.77 17.27
CA SER A 411 19.71 10.98 17.91
C SER A 411 18.65 12.07 17.97
N ALA A 412 18.65 12.84 19.05
CA ALA A 412 17.79 14.00 19.21
C ALA A 412 18.25 15.22 18.39
N ASP A 413 19.57 15.38 18.19
CA ASP A 413 20.19 16.57 17.62
C ASP A 413 21.13 16.31 16.44
N GLY A 414 21.29 15.03 16.06
CA GLY A 414 22.20 14.59 15.01
C GLY A 414 23.69 14.61 15.38
N LYS A 415 24.03 14.74 16.68
CA LYS A 415 25.42 14.82 17.18
C LYS A 415 25.79 13.63 18.04
N VAL A 416 24.96 13.28 19.01
CA VAL A 416 25.16 12.13 19.90
C VAL A 416 24.16 11.07 19.49
N TRP A 417 24.63 9.85 19.30
CA TRP A 417 23.86 8.76 18.74
C TRP A 417 23.79 7.56 19.67
N GLU A 418 22.63 6.93 19.76
CA GLU A 418 22.40 5.72 20.53
C GLU A 418 22.06 4.57 19.60
N ARG A 419 22.67 3.40 19.83
CA ARG A 419 22.35 2.19 19.09
C ARG A 419 21.03 1.60 19.56
N VAL A 420 20.06 1.49 18.64
CA VAL A 420 18.67 1.13 18.99
C VAL A 420 18.49 -0.33 19.35
N GLU A 421 19.22 -1.24 18.72
CA GLU A 421 19.15 -2.68 19.03
C GLU A 421 19.60 -2.96 20.47
N GLU A 422 20.57 -2.20 20.98
CA GLU A 422 21.10 -2.38 22.33
C GLU A 422 20.31 -1.63 23.41
N LYS A 423 19.81 -0.44 23.07
CA LYS A 423 19.17 0.47 24.05
C LYS A 423 17.67 0.36 24.06
N GLN A 424 17.06 0.07 22.90
CA GLN A 424 15.62 0.12 22.68
C GLN A 424 15.03 -1.25 22.29
N ASN A 425 15.89 -2.27 22.04
CA ASN A 425 15.48 -3.59 21.57
C ASN A 425 14.58 -3.53 20.32
N CYS A 426 14.98 -2.74 19.33
CA CYS A 426 14.22 -2.55 18.09
C CYS A 426 15.13 -2.37 16.88
N ASN A 427 14.58 -2.55 15.67
CA ASN A 427 15.18 -2.13 14.40
C ASN A 427 14.49 -0.85 13.90
N LEU A 428 15.24 0.04 13.26
CA LEU A 428 14.69 1.21 12.59
C LEU A 428 14.13 0.83 11.22
N CYS A 429 12.93 1.31 10.89
CA CYS A 429 12.32 1.14 9.57
C CYS A 429 12.96 2.09 8.55
N LEU A 430 14.16 1.77 8.13
CA LEU A 430 14.97 2.57 7.22
C LEU A 430 15.72 1.65 6.26
N LYS A 431 15.41 1.77 4.96
CA LYS A 431 15.94 0.90 3.90
C LYS A 431 16.82 1.67 2.94
N ALA A 432 17.84 1.01 2.39
CA ALA A 432 18.69 1.55 1.35
C ALA A 432 18.59 0.70 0.08
N TYR A 433 18.46 1.37 -1.07
CA TYR A 433 18.33 0.72 -2.36
C TYR A 433 19.54 1.02 -3.23
N THR A 434 20.14 -0.02 -3.80
CA THR A 434 21.31 0.11 -4.67
C THR A 434 21.05 -0.55 -6.02
N ALA A 435 21.78 -0.06 -7.04
CA ALA A 435 21.79 -0.68 -8.36
C ALA A 435 23.16 -0.50 -9.03
N ALA A 436 23.42 -1.28 -10.06
CA ALA A 436 24.50 -1.03 -11.01
C ALA A 436 24.37 0.36 -11.66
N GLN A 437 25.36 0.77 -12.40
CA GLN A 437 25.39 2.11 -13.01
C GLN A 437 24.30 2.29 -14.08
#